data_97afb1a3db4142a0567084735bff5251
#
_entry.id   97afb1a3db4142a0567084735bff5251
#
_cell.length_a   1.000
_cell.length_b   1.000
_cell.length_c   1.000
_cell.angle_alpha   90.00
_cell.angle_beta   90.00
_cell.angle_gamma   90.00
#
_symmetry.space_group_name_H-M   'P 1'
#
loop_
_entity.id
_entity.type
_entity.pdbx_description
1 polymer ?
#
loop_
_entity_poly.entity_id
_entity_poly.type
_entity_poly.pdbx_seq_one_letter_code
_entity_poly.pdbx_strand_id
1 'polypeptide(L)'
;MKAFFLFKFSKNFKYELILIFSVLILLLVLPVATVIALIDGNAVSNTSGIYQGPPDPQDTYAYGNCTYWAYLRRQQIGETIPTTWGNANTWAIRAIADGYVVDHTPSYGAIMQTTFGALGHVAFVESVDPSTGSWTISEMNVVGWDVVDTKTMTANQASLYSFIHQPVNQLGITLP
;
A
#
# COMPACT_ATOMS: atom_id res chain seq x y z
N MET A 1 -67.98 0.08 -35.78
CA MET A 1 -67.02 -0.87 -36.37
C MET A 1 -65.62 -0.60 -35.77
N LYS A 2 -65.17 -1.43 -34.83
CA LYS A 2 -63.81 -1.33 -34.26
C LYS A 2 -62.88 -2.21 -35.09
N ALA A 3 -61.95 -1.61 -35.82
CA ALA A 3 -60.93 -2.33 -36.57
C ALA A 3 -59.91 -2.90 -35.56
N PHE A 4 -59.86 -4.24 -35.41
CA PHE A 4 -58.85 -4.94 -34.69
C PHE A 4 -57.60 -5.07 -35.60
N PHE A 5 -56.58 -4.30 -35.31
CA PHE A 5 -55.25 -4.48 -35.94
C PHE A 5 -54.58 -5.73 -35.39
N LEU A 6 -54.63 -6.85 -36.12
CA LEU A 6 -53.87 -8.05 -35.82
C LEU A 6 -52.41 -7.83 -36.25
N PHE A 7 -51.57 -7.55 -35.33
CA PHE A 7 -50.11 -7.57 -35.54
C PHE A 7 -49.66 -9.00 -35.85
N LYS A 8 -49.30 -9.26 -37.10
CA LYS A 8 -48.74 -10.55 -37.53
C LYS A 8 -47.25 -10.57 -37.14
N PHE A 9 -46.94 -11.17 -35.99
CA PHE A 9 -45.54 -11.36 -35.57
C PHE A 9 -44.79 -12.25 -36.56
N SER A 10 -43.69 -11.76 -37.13
CA SER A 10 -42.74 -12.50 -37.96
C SER A 10 -42.23 -13.72 -37.21
N LYS A 11 -41.98 -14.85 -37.91
CA LYS A 11 -41.34 -16.03 -37.33
C LYS A 11 -39.99 -15.71 -36.68
N ASN A 12 -39.33 -14.63 -37.05
CA ASN A 12 -38.03 -14.18 -36.57
C ASN A 12 -38.12 -13.21 -35.38
N PHE A 13 -39.33 -12.81 -34.96
CA PHE A 13 -39.53 -11.85 -33.87
C PHE A 13 -38.83 -12.24 -32.57
N LYS A 14 -38.75 -13.56 -32.25
CA LYS A 14 -38.04 -14.04 -31.08
C LYS A 14 -36.52 -13.77 -31.16
N TYR A 15 -35.95 -13.93 -32.35
CA TYR A 15 -34.50 -13.66 -32.55
C TYR A 15 -34.19 -12.17 -32.54
N GLU A 16 -35.08 -11.35 -33.07
CA GLU A 16 -34.96 -9.89 -33.01
C GLU A 16 -35.07 -9.36 -31.59
N LEU A 17 -35.98 -9.88 -30.76
CA LEU A 17 -36.06 -9.59 -29.33
C LEU A 17 -34.79 -10.02 -28.57
N ILE A 18 -34.28 -11.22 -28.81
CA ILE A 18 -33.05 -11.71 -28.17
C ILE A 18 -31.87 -10.81 -28.54
N LEU A 19 -31.78 -10.38 -29.81
CA LEU A 19 -30.70 -9.52 -30.28
C LEU A 19 -30.80 -8.13 -29.66
N ILE A 20 -31.98 -7.53 -29.55
CA ILE A 20 -32.24 -6.25 -28.89
C ILE A 20 -31.87 -6.36 -27.40
N PHE A 21 -32.29 -7.40 -26.69
CA PHE A 21 -31.96 -7.61 -25.28
C PHE A 21 -30.45 -7.81 -25.07
N SER A 22 -29.78 -8.57 -25.96
CA SER A 22 -28.33 -8.77 -25.86
C SER A 22 -27.55 -7.49 -26.08
N VAL A 23 -27.95 -6.65 -27.02
CA VAL A 23 -27.35 -5.32 -27.27
C VAL A 23 -27.62 -4.38 -26.10
N LEU A 24 -28.83 -4.41 -25.54
CA LEU A 24 -29.18 -3.57 -24.37
C LEU A 24 -28.39 -3.96 -23.14
N ILE A 25 -28.19 -5.26 -22.89
CA ILE A 25 -27.34 -5.78 -21.81
C ILE A 25 -25.89 -5.37 -22.05
N LEU A 26 -25.39 -5.48 -23.27
CA LEU A 26 -24.03 -5.07 -23.63
C LEU A 26 -23.82 -3.56 -23.40
N LEU A 27 -24.78 -2.72 -23.78
CA LEU A 27 -24.73 -1.27 -23.57
C LEU A 27 -24.86 -0.83 -22.12
N LEU A 28 -25.52 -1.64 -21.26
CA LEU A 28 -25.65 -1.36 -19.83
C LEU A 28 -24.48 -1.91 -19.02
N VAL A 29 -23.94 -3.07 -19.40
CA VAL A 29 -22.85 -3.73 -18.63
C VAL A 29 -21.48 -3.15 -18.98
N LEU A 30 -21.22 -2.83 -20.25
CA LEU A 30 -19.93 -2.23 -20.66
C LEU A 30 -19.63 -0.89 -19.98
N PRO A 31 -20.53 0.09 -19.90
CA PRO A 31 -20.22 1.34 -19.20
C PRO A 31 -20.07 1.14 -17.67
N VAL A 32 -20.79 0.18 -17.08
CA VAL A 32 -20.61 -0.14 -15.64
C VAL A 32 -19.25 -0.79 -15.39
N ALA A 33 -18.82 -1.72 -16.26
CA ALA A 33 -17.50 -2.34 -16.16
C ALA A 33 -16.37 -1.33 -16.37
N THR A 34 -16.51 -0.38 -17.30
CA THR A 34 -15.52 0.68 -17.54
C THR A 34 -15.51 1.71 -16.40
N VAL A 35 -16.65 2.03 -15.80
CA VAL A 35 -16.73 2.90 -14.62
C VAL A 35 -16.10 2.21 -13.40
N ILE A 36 -16.32 0.91 -13.20
CA ILE A 36 -15.66 0.15 -12.14
C ILE A 36 -14.14 0.14 -12.37
N ALA A 37 -13.66 -0.07 -13.59
CA ALA A 37 -12.24 -0.01 -13.91
C ALA A 37 -11.63 1.40 -13.73
N LEU A 38 -12.41 2.47 -13.93
CA LEU A 38 -11.99 3.85 -13.67
C LEU A 38 -12.01 4.21 -12.17
N ILE A 39 -12.89 3.55 -11.38
CA ILE A 39 -12.90 3.68 -9.91
C ILE A 39 -11.77 2.87 -9.31
N ASP A 40 -11.46 1.69 -9.85
CA ASP A 40 -10.31 0.86 -9.44
C ASP A 40 -8.96 1.47 -9.85
N GLY A 41 -8.91 2.44 -10.75
CA GLY A 41 -7.70 3.21 -11.08
C GLY A 41 -7.14 4.02 -9.89
N ASN A 42 -7.94 4.21 -8.83
CA ASN A 42 -7.53 4.69 -7.50
C ASN A 42 -7.57 3.60 -6.43
N ALA A 43 -7.80 2.35 -6.80
CA ALA A 43 -7.68 1.24 -5.87
C ALA A 43 -6.22 1.14 -5.46
N VAL A 44 -5.96 1.44 -4.22
CA VAL A 44 -4.69 1.17 -3.55
C VAL A 44 -4.36 -0.30 -3.78
N SER A 45 -3.38 -0.54 -4.66
CA SER A 45 -2.95 -1.90 -4.98
C SER A 45 -2.20 -2.44 -3.76
N ASN A 46 -2.92 -3.14 -2.88
CA ASN A 46 -2.30 -3.87 -1.79
C ASN A 46 -1.85 -5.22 -2.33
N THR A 47 -0.55 -5.43 -2.35
CA THR A 47 0.05 -6.72 -2.66
C THR A 47 0.53 -7.34 -1.36
N SER A 48 0.13 -8.58 -1.08
CA SER A 48 0.58 -9.31 0.10
C SER A 48 1.12 -10.68 -0.28
N GLY A 49 2.10 -11.17 0.47
CA GLY A 49 2.68 -12.48 0.28
C GLY A 49 3.62 -12.88 1.41
N ILE A 50 3.79 -14.19 1.61
CA ILE A 50 4.76 -14.71 2.59
C ILE A 50 6.16 -14.35 2.10
N TYR A 51 7.00 -13.83 3.00
CA TYR A 51 8.40 -13.56 2.71
C TYR A 51 9.13 -14.88 2.37
N GLN A 52 9.77 -14.93 1.21
CA GLN A 52 10.44 -16.14 0.69
C GLN A 52 11.96 -16.09 0.79
N GLY A 53 12.51 -15.00 1.33
CA GLY A 53 13.95 -14.84 1.50
C GLY A 53 14.47 -15.60 2.73
N PRO A 54 15.79 -15.89 2.77
CA PRO A 54 16.41 -16.47 3.94
C PRO A 54 16.39 -15.46 5.10
N PRO A 55 16.35 -15.92 6.37
CA PRO A 55 16.58 -15.07 7.50
C PRO A 55 17.95 -14.37 7.41
N ASP A 56 17.99 -13.08 7.75
CA ASP A 56 19.24 -12.33 7.82
C ASP A 56 19.92 -12.63 9.17
N PRO A 57 21.15 -13.19 9.17
CA PRO A 57 21.86 -13.52 10.41
C PRO A 57 22.30 -12.28 11.19
N GLN A 58 22.32 -11.09 10.60
CA GLN A 58 22.66 -9.83 11.27
C GLN A 58 21.43 -9.16 11.91
N ASP A 59 20.23 -9.55 11.50
CA ASP A 59 19.00 -9.04 12.05
C ASP A 59 18.65 -9.77 13.37
N THR A 60 18.73 -9.06 14.48
CA THR A 60 18.34 -9.60 15.78
C THR A 60 16.88 -9.35 16.13
N TYR A 61 16.12 -8.65 15.27
CA TYR A 61 14.67 -8.55 15.44
C TYR A 61 14.00 -9.89 15.12
N ALA A 62 12.88 -10.14 15.78
CA ALA A 62 12.20 -11.41 15.62
C ALA A 62 11.67 -11.58 14.18
N TYR A 63 12.15 -12.61 13.50
CA TYR A 63 11.71 -13.00 12.15
C TYR A 63 10.19 -13.02 12.04
N GLY A 64 9.66 -12.61 10.91
CA GLY A 64 8.23 -12.56 10.66
C GLY A 64 7.51 -11.32 11.21
N ASN A 65 8.22 -10.39 11.86
CA ASN A 65 7.67 -9.17 12.43
C ASN A 65 7.96 -7.91 11.59
N CYS A 66 7.21 -6.85 11.85
CA CYS A 66 7.39 -5.55 11.21
C CYS A 66 8.79 -4.96 11.41
N THR A 67 9.38 -5.15 12.60
CA THR A 67 10.74 -4.69 12.93
C THR A 67 11.80 -5.43 12.14
N TYR A 68 11.66 -6.74 11.95
CA TYR A 68 12.52 -7.54 11.07
C TYR A 68 12.46 -7.03 9.63
N TRP A 69 11.25 -6.84 9.08
CA TRP A 69 11.07 -6.38 7.72
C TRP A 69 11.67 -4.98 7.49
N ALA A 70 11.40 -4.04 8.38
CA ALA A 70 11.91 -2.67 8.26
C ALA A 70 13.45 -2.63 8.33
N TYR A 71 14.08 -3.43 9.20
CA TYR A 71 15.53 -3.57 9.24
C TYR A 71 16.09 -4.16 7.93
N LEU A 72 15.52 -5.28 7.47
CA LEU A 72 15.93 -5.94 6.23
C LEU A 72 15.83 -5.00 5.02
N ARG A 73 14.73 -4.24 4.90
CA ARG A 73 14.56 -3.28 3.80
C ARG A 73 15.60 -2.16 3.84
N ARG A 74 15.93 -1.65 5.03
CA ARG A 74 16.99 -0.66 5.21
C ARG A 74 18.36 -1.21 4.80
N GLN A 75 18.66 -2.45 5.20
CA GLN A 75 19.89 -3.12 4.81
C GLN A 75 20.00 -3.30 3.30
N GLN A 76 18.90 -3.67 2.62
CA GLN A 76 18.87 -3.87 1.16
C GLN A 76 19.20 -2.62 0.36
N ILE A 77 18.93 -1.43 0.90
CA ILE A 77 19.28 -0.16 0.27
C ILE A 77 20.65 0.39 0.75
N GLY A 78 21.37 -0.36 1.59
CA GLY A 78 22.66 0.07 2.13
C GLY A 78 22.57 1.09 3.27
N GLU A 79 21.39 1.32 3.83
CA GLU A 79 21.11 2.29 4.88
C GLU A 79 20.76 1.59 6.20
N THR A 80 21.70 0.85 6.75
CA THR A 80 21.50 0.04 7.96
C THR A 80 21.07 0.88 9.17
N ILE A 81 20.33 0.23 10.06
CA ILE A 81 19.90 0.80 11.36
C ILE A 81 20.33 -0.13 12.48
N PRO A 82 20.45 0.36 13.73
CA PRO A 82 20.75 -0.50 14.87
C PRO A 82 19.68 -1.57 15.12
N THR A 83 20.09 -2.71 15.60
CA THR A 83 19.20 -3.82 16.01
C THR A 83 18.75 -3.72 17.48
N THR A 84 19.01 -2.59 18.14
CA THR A 84 18.81 -2.39 19.58
C THR A 84 17.64 -1.48 19.92
N TRP A 85 16.84 -1.05 18.94
CA TRP A 85 15.74 -0.12 19.19
C TRP A 85 14.52 -0.75 19.86
N GLY A 86 14.49 -2.08 20.02
CA GLY A 86 13.44 -2.81 20.72
C GLY A 86 12.12 -2.89 19.96
N ASN A 87 11.01 -2.75 20.67
CA ASN A 87 9.68 -2.77 20.04
C ASN A 87 9.43 -1.53 19.19
N ALA A 88 8.59 -1.65 18.18
CA ALA A 88 8.31 -0.59 17.20
C ALA A 88 7.90 0.76 17.82
N ASN A 89 7.18 0.74 18.94
CA ASN A 89 6.77 1.96 19.66
C ASN A 89 7.92 2.78 20.25
N THR A 90 9.13 2.21 20.37
CA THR A 90 10.32 2.89 20.90
C THR A 90 11.26 3.39 19.80
N TRP A 91 11.03 3.03 18.53
CA TRP A 91 11.99 3.29 17.46
C TRP A 91 12.26 4.78 17.20
N ALA A 92 11.22 5.62 17.15
CA ALA A 92 11.42 7.05 16.90
C ALA A 92 12.30 7.71 17.98
N ILE A 93 12.03 7.45 19.26
CA ILE A 93 12.81 8.04 20.35
C ILE A 93 14.25 7.48 20.40
N ARG A 94 14.44 6.20 20.07
CA ARG A 94 15.77 5.58 20.00
C ARG A 94 16.55 6.12 18.81
N ALA A 95 15.91 6.26 17.65
CA ALA A 95 16.51 6.84 16.47
C ALA A 95 17.02 8.27 16.71
N ILE A 96 16.21 9.11 17.39
CA ILE A 96 16.64 10.46 17.78
C ILE A 96 17.89 10.40 18.69
N ALA A 97 17.89 9.48 19.68
CA ALA A 97 19.03 9.31 20.59
C ALA A 97 20.30 8.88 19.86
N ASP A 98 20.17 8.12 18.77
CA ASP A 98 21.28 7.64 17.92
C ASP A 98 21.62 8.61 16.79
N GLY A 99 21.00 9.81 16.75
CA GLY A 99 21.33 10.88 15.80
C GLY A 99 20.61 10.79 14.45
N TYR A 100 19.61 9.94 14.32
CA TYR A 100 18.76 9.87 13.13
C TYR A 100 17.79 11.05 13.11
N VAL A 101 17.42 11.49 11.89
CA VAL A 101 16.36 12.49 11.71
C VAL A 101 15.00 11.83 11.84
N VAL A 102 14.13 12.41 12.64
CA VAL A 102 12.75 11.95 12.79
C VAL A 102 11.81 13.13 12.59
N ASP A 103 10.90 13.01 11.62
CA ASP A 103 9.92 14.05 11.31
C ASP A 103 8.56 13.43 10.89
N HIS A 104 7.69 14.20 10.21
CA HIS A 104 6.39 13.76 9.70
C HIS A 104 6.32 13.77 8.17
N THR A 105 7.48 13.68 7.48
CA THR A 105 7.57 13.75 6.02
C THR A 105 8.00 12.42 5.44
N PRO A 106 7.16 11.70 4.70
CA PRO A 106 7.55 10.46 4.06
C PRO A 106 8.60 10.71 2.97
N SER A 107 9.62 9.86 2.90
CA SER A 107 10.57 9.81 1.80
C SER A 107 10.95 8.37 1.52
N TYR A 108 11.40 8.05 0.29
CA TYR A 108 11.92 6.73 -0.02
C TYR A 108 13.01 6.33 0.97
N GLY A 109 12.95 5.12 1.46
CA GLY A 109 13.92 4.58 2.41
C GLY A 109 13.63 4.91 3.88
N ALA A 110 12.80 5.90 4.19
CA ALA A 110 12.41 6.20 5.56
C ALA A 110 11.63 5.03 6.19
N ILE A 111 11.73 4.90 7.51
CA ILE A 111 10.87 3.99 8.27
C ILE A 111 9.70 4.77 8.84
N MET A 112 8.49 4.45 8.39
CA MET A 112 7.26 4.89 9.05
C MET A 112 7.15 4.22 10.42
N GLN A 113 6.81 4.98 11.45
CA GLN A 113 6.60 4.48 12.80
C GLN A 113 5.31 5.02 13.39
N THR A 114 4.60 4.16 14.10
CA THR A 114 3.45 4.54 14.94
C THR A 114 3.53 3.87 16.31
N THR A 115 3.04 4.56 17.32
CA THR A 115 2.88 4.01 18.67
C THR A 115 1.52 3.35 18.90
N PHE A 116 0.68 3.29 17.86
CA PHE A 116 -0.64 2.66 17.97
C PHE A 116 -0.50 1.15 18.31
N GLY A 117 -1.29 0.67 19.26
CA GLY A 117 -1.22 -0.69 19.77
C GLY A 117 -0.17 -0.87 20.86
N ALA A 118 -0.10 -2.06 21.46
CA ALA A 118 0.74 -2.34 22.63
C ALA A 118 2.24 -2.24 22.33
N LEU A 119 2.66 -2.66 21.15
CA LEU A 119 4.08 -2.70 20.73
C LEU A 119 4.41 -1.67 19.66
N GLY A 120 3.41 -0.92 19.17
CA GLY A 120 3.56 -0.04 18.01
C GLY A 120 3.69 -0.81 16.70
N HIS A 121 4.02 -0.09 15.62
CA HIS A 121 4.24 -0.68 14.31
C HIS A 121 5.24 0.15 13.50
N VAL A 122 6.00 -0.53 12.64
CA VAL A 122 6.94 0.09 11.69
C VAL A 122 6.75 -0.50 10.30
N ALA A 123 7.02 0.32 9.29
CA ALA A 123 6.96 -0.06 7.88
C ALA A 123 8.05 0.68 7.11
N PHE A 124 8.45 0.15 5.96
CA PHE A 124 9.42 0.79 5.08
C PHE A 124 8.70 1.60 4.00
N VAL A 125 9.14 2.83 3.76
CA VAL A 125 8.59 3.69 2.70
C VAL A 125 9.22 3.32 1.35
N GLU A 126 8.44 2.70 0.47
CA GLU A 126 8.88 2.23 -0.85
C GLU A 126 8.87 3.32 -1.92
N SER A 127 7.99 4.29 -1.81
CA SER A 127 7.91 5.39 -2.77
C SER A 127 7.08 6.55 -2.24
N VAL A 128 7.30 7.73 -2.81
CA VAL A 128 6.45 8.91 -2.65
C VAL A 128 6.16 9.47 -4.04
N ASP A 129 4.91 9.69 -4.35
CA ASP A 129 4.51 10.35 -5.60
C ASP A 129 4.65 11.88 -5.44
N PRO A 130 5.56 12.52 -6.18
CA PRO A 130 5.82 13.95 -6.03
C PRO A 130 4.65 14.82 -6.50
N SER A 131 3.73 14.28 -7.30
CA SER A 131 2.59 15.04 -7.83
C SER A 131 1.40 15.10 -6.87
N THR A 132 1.18 14.03 -6.12
CA THR A 132 0.05 13.88 -5.19
C THR A 132 0.47 13.93 -3.73
N GLY A 133 1.76 13.69 -3.43
CA GLY A 133 2.27 13.49 -2.09
C GLY A 133 1.83 12.17 -1.46
N SER A 134 1.16 11.27 -2.20
CA SER A 134 0.83 9.94 -1.72
C SER A 134 2.09 9.09 -1.59
N TRP A 135 2.11 8.19 -0.63
CA TRP A 135 3.27 7.39 -0.31
C TRP A 135 2.90 5.94 -0.09
N THR A 136 3.75 5.04 -0.55
CA THR A 136 3.55 3.59 -0.46
C THR A 136 4.54 3.00 0.53
N ILE A 137 4.04 2.10 1.38
CA ILE A 137 4.84 1.35 2.34
C ILE A 137 4.82 -0.13 2.00
N SER A 138 5.86 -0.84 2.45
CA SER A 138 5.82 -2.28 2.68
C SER A 138 5.94 -2.56 4.17
N GLU A 139 5.15 -3.49 4.65
CA GLU A 139 5.06 -3.83 6.07
C GLU A 139 4.91 -5.34 6.25
N MET A 140 5.19 -5.85 7.43
CA MET A 140 5.08 -7.27 7.75
C MET A 140 4.29 -7.46 9.05
N ASN A 141 3.59 -8.59 9.16
CA ASN A 141 2.82 -8.99 10.32
C ASN A 141 1.62 -8.09 10.65
N VAL A 142 0.99 -7.50 9.64
CA VAL A 142 -0.29 -6.79 9.76
C VAL A 142 -1.44 -7.71 9.34
N VAL A 143 -1.32 -8.31 8.16
CA VAL A 143 -2.35 -9.23 7.61
C VAL A 143 -2.10 -10.68 8.04
N GLY A 144 -0.92 -11.00 8.55
CA GLY A 144 -0.53 -12.32 9.04
C GLY A 144 0.95 -12.39 9.40
N TRP A 145 1.32 -13.36 10.23
CA TRP A 145 2.72 -13.61 10.60
C TRP A 145 3.55 -13.92 9.34
N ASP A 146 4.72 -13.27 9.21
CA ASP A 146 5.65 -13.45 8.08
C ASP A 146 5.04 -13.09 6.71
N VAL A 147 3.93 -12.38 6.70
CA VAL A 147 3.29 -11.89 5.48
C VAL A 147 3.67 -10.44 5.26
N VAL A 148 4.32 -10.18 4.13
CA VAL A 148 4.58 -8.82 3.64
C VAL A 148 3.37 -8.35 2.86
N ASP A 149 2.91 -7.15 3.13
CA ASP A 149 1.93 -6.46 2.32
C ASP A 149 2.39 -5.04 1.99
N THR A 150 1.76 -4.44 1.01
CA THR A 150 2.01 -3.06 0.59
C THR A 150 0.74 -2.25 0.69
N LYS A 151 0.89 -0.99 1.06
CA LYS A 151 -0.24 -0.07 1.23
C LYS A 151 0.14 1.32 0.77
N THR A 152 -0.72 1.96 -0.01
CA THR A 152 -0.57 3.36 -0.38
C THR A 152 -1.40 4.25 0.53
N MET A 153 -0.78 5.29 1.03
CA MET A 153 -1.32 6.27 1.95
C MET A 153 -1.46 7.62 1.24
N THR A 154 -2.43 8.41 1.65
CA THR A 154 -2.57 9.79 1.14
C THR A 154 -1.60 10.74 1.84
N ALA A 155 -1.26 11.86 1.20
CA ALA A 155 -0.39 12.89 1.78
C ALA A 155 -0.85 13.35 3.18
N ASN A 156 -2.16 13.53 3.36
CA ASN A 156 -2.73 14.02 4.63
C ASN A 156 -2.53 13.05 5.81
N GLN A 157 -2.30 11.76 5.54
CA GLN A 157 -2.06 10.76 6.58
C GLN A 157 -0.65 10.82 7.15
N ALA A 158 0.29 11.48 6.48
CA ALA A 158 1.69 11.55 6.92
C ALA A 158 1.83 12.14 8.34
N SER A 159 1.03 13.14 8.69
CA SER A 159 1.06 13.77 10.01
C SER A 159 0.69 12.86 11.18
N LEU A 160 0.12 11.67 10.90
CA LEU A 160 -0.25 10.68 11.91
C LEU A 160 0.91 9.76 12.31
N TYR A 161 2.02 9.83 11.59
CA TYR A 161 3.16 8.92 11.72
C TYR A 161 4.45 9.69 11.93
N SER A 162 5.44 9.03 12.52
CA SER A 162 6.83 9.49 12.50
C SER A 162 7.59 8.79 11.37
N PHE A 163 8.49 9.51 10.71
CA PHE A 163 9.38 8.93 9.69
C PHE A 163 10.82 9.07 10.16
N ILE A 164 11.53 7.95 10.18
CA ILE A 164 12.93 7.85 10.61
C ILE A 164 13.78 7.81 9.35
N HIS A 165 14.60 8.83 9.17
CA HIS A 165 15.52 9.01 8.05
C HIS A 165 16.95 8.70 8.47
N GLN A 166 17.88 8.69 7.51
CA GLN A 166 19.31 8.60 7.82
C GLN A 166 19.78 9.80 8.65
N PRO A 167 20.84 9.62 9.46
CA PRO A 167 21.52 10.74 10.08
C PRO A 167 22.05 11.72 9.02
N VAL A 168 22.03 12.99 9.32
CA VAL A 168 22.70 14.01 8.52
C VAL A 168 23.92 14.54 9.27
N ASN A 169 25.00 14.79 8.53
CA ASN A 169 26.15 15.48 9.12
C ASN A 169 25.84 16.98 9.31
N GLN A 170 26.78 17.69 9.95
CA GLN A 170 26.64 19.12 10.18
C GLN A 170 26.53 19.97 8.90
N LEU A 171 26.80 19.40 7.72
CA LEU A 171 26.66 20.04 6.41
C LEU A 171 25.31 19.72 5.75
N GLY A 172 24.41 19.00 6.45
CA GLY A 172 23.12 18.58 5.92
C GLY A 172 23.21 17.44 4.88
N ILE A 173 24.33 16.73 4.82
CA ILE A 173 24.55 15.60 3.92
C ILE A 173 24.18 14.33 4.68
N THR A 174 23.34 13.49 4.08
CA THR A 174 22.99 12.18 4.63
C THR A 174 24.25 11.32 4.78
N LEU A 175 24.42 10.69 5.92
CA LEU A 175 25.51 9.76 6.16
C LEU A 175 25.17 8.38 5.56
N PRO A 176 26.12 7.68 4.98
CA PRO A 176 25.92 6.33 4.44
C PRO A 176 25.59 5.32 5.55
#